data_49cdec7ee7528bb29d2af28e5d30b8bb
#
_entry.id   49cdec7ee7528bb29d2af28e5d30b8bb
#
_cell.length_a   1.000
_cell.length_b   1.000
_cell.length_c   1.000
_cell.angle_alpha   90.00
_cell.angle_beta   90.00
_cell.angle_gamma   90.00
#
_symmetry.space_group_name_H-M   'P 1'
#
loop_
_entity.id
_entity.type
_entity.pdbx_description
1 polymer ?
#
loop_
_entity_poly.entity_id
_entity_poly.type
_entity_poly.pdbx_seq_one_letter_code
_entity_poly.pdbx_strand_id
1 'polypeptide(L)'
;HSFADLKGRTILSTGKGTTPEYVLRYLLRKNGIDPDKDVKIEYYSEASEVTAQMAATKKDAIAVLPQPYVTAAQMKDSSLRVVLDLTREWNKVCDTQLITGVTVVRTAYAEEHPEEVINFLKDYQKSVDAANDDIDGTAALCEEVGVVAKAAIAKKALPKCNIVYRIGDEMKADVNAYLQVLYDASPAAVGGKLPDANFYYTEATVAK
;
A
#
# COMPACT_ATOMS: atom_id res chain seq x y z
N HIS A 1 -5.21 -21.21 -5.72
CA HIS A 1 -6.36 -20.35 -5.36
C HIS A 1 -6.44 -19.17 -6.33
N SER A 2 -7.65 -18.73 -6.57
CA SER A 2 -7.96 -17.64 -7.49
C SER A 2 -9.01 -16.71 -6.86
N PHE A 3 -9.31 -15.59 -7.49
CA PHE A 3 -10.43 -14.75 -7.06
C PHE A 3 -11.76 -15.49 -7.06
N ALA A 4 -11.98 -16.44 -7.97
CA ALA A 4 -13.21 -17.21 -8.04
C ALA A 4 -13.52 -17.98 -6.74
N ASP A 5 -12.47 -18.38 -6.00
CA ASP A 5 -12.61 -19.10 -4.72
C ASP A 5 -13.11 -18.19 -3.58
N LEU A 6 -13.19 -16.88 -3.82
CA LEU A 6 -13.70 -15.90 -2.84
C LEU A 6 -15.23 -15.79 -2.84
N LYS A 7 -15.91 -16.28 -3.88
CA LYS A 7 -17.38 -16.19 -3.97
C LYS A 7 -18.05 -16.88 -2.78
N GLY A 8 -19.02 -16.19 -2.18
CA GLY A 8 -19.73 -16.64 -0.99
C GLY A 8 -18.94 -16.55 0.31
N ARG A 9 -17.72 -15.99 0.28
CA ARG A 9 -16.83 -15.93 1.45
C ARG A 9 -16.88 -14.59 2.14
N THR A 10 -16.50 -14.59 3.42
CA THR A 10 -16.23 -13.35 4.18
C THR A 10 -14.75 -13.02 4.09
N ILE A 11 -14.44 -11.77 3.75
CA ILE A 11 -13.10 -11.21 3.67
C ILE A 11 -12.96 -10.17 4.77
N LEU A 12 -12.00 -10.36 5.66
CA LEU A 12 -11.67 -9.40 6.71
C LEU A 12 -10.67 -8.39 6.13
N SER A 13 -10.88 -7.10 6.33
CA SER A 13 -10.01 -6.05 5.80
C SER A 13 -9.92 -4.85 6.74
N THR A 14 -9.02 -3.94 6.45
CA THR A 14 -8.95 -2.61 7.07
C THR A 14 -9.24 -1.53 6.04
N GLY A 15 -9.25 -0.28 6.47
CA GLY A 15 -9.20 0.88 5.58
C GLY A 15 -10.47 1.14 4.80
N LYS A 16 -11.65 1.00 5.44
CA LYS A 16 -12.92 1.41 4.83
C LYS A 16 -12.85 2.88 4.40
N GLY A 17 -13.23 3.17 3.15
CA GLY A 17 -13.14 4.52 2.57
C GLY A 17 -11.72 4.92 2.15
N THR A 18 -10.76 4.00 2.12
CA THR A 18 -9.37 4.26 1.77
C THR A 18 -8.82 3.25 0.75
N THR A 19 -7.56 3.38 0.39
CA THR A 19 -6.89 2.55 -0.62
C THR A 19 -7.13 1.04 -0.51
N PRO A 20 -7.05 0.38 0.66
CA PRO A 20 -7.29 -1.06 0.75
C PRO A 20 -8.68 -1.47 0.27
N GLU A 21 -9.73 -0.72 0.61
CA GLU A 21 -11.08 -0.99 0.12
C GLU A 21 -11.17 -0.83 -1.39
N TYR A 22 -10.72 0.32 -1.91
CA TYR A 22 -10.85 0.62 -3.34
C TYR A 22 -10.10 -0.39 -4.20
N VAL A 23 -8.87 -0.75 -3.82
CA VAL A 23 -8.06 -1.74 -4.53
C VAL A 23 -8.71 -3.14 -4.50
N LEU A 24 -9.15 -3.60 -3.33
CA LEU A 24 -9.82 -4.89 -3.20
C LEU A 24 -11.08 -4.94 -4.07
N ARG A 25 -11.94 -3.94 -3.99
CA ARG A 25 -13.18 -3.86 -4.76
C ARG A 25 -12.92 -3.76 -6.27
N TYR A 26 -11.90 -3.01 -6.68
CA TYR A 26 -11.48 -2.92 -8.07
C TYR A 26 -11.04 -4.29 -8.60
N LEU A 27 -10.15 -4.98 -7.88
CA LEU A 27 -9.65 -6.29 -8.28
C LEU A 27 -10.74 -7.35 -8.30
N LEU A 28 -11.68 -7.34 -7.35
CA LEU A 28 -12.84 -8.22 -7.38
C LEU A 28 -13.65 -8.03 -8.66
N ARG A 29 -14.02 -6.78 -9.00
CA ARG A 29 -14.78 -6.46 -10.23
C ARG A 29 -14.02 -6.86 -11.50
N LYS A 30 -12.72 -6.61 -11.58
CA LYS A 30 -11.89 -7.03 -12.73
C LYS A 30 -11.81 -8.53 -12.91
N ASN A 31 -12.06 -9.30 -11.84
CA ASN A 31 -12.11 -10.75 -11.87
C ASN A 31 -13.56 -11.31 -11.90
N GLY A 32 -14.55 -10.49 -12.26
CA GLY A 32 -15.92 -10.92 -12.44
C GLY A 32 -16.67 -11.26 -11.13
N ILE A 33 -16.26 -10.61 -10.04
CA ILE A 33 -16.90 -10.73 -8.72
C ILE A 33 -17.52 -9.39 -8.34
N ASP A 34 -18.82 -9.40 -8.07
CA ASP A 34 -19.52 -8.24 -7.52
C ASP A 34 -19.19 -8.14 -6.01
N PRO A 35 -18.43 -7.10 -5.57
CA PRO A 35 -18.03 -6.99 -4.17
C PRO A 35 -19.20 -6.72 -3.21
N ASP A 36 -20.38 -6.38 -3.73
CA ASP A 36 -21.57 -6.11 -2.93
C ASP A 36 -22.55 -7.28 -2.86
N LYS A 37 -22.38 -8.31 -3.74
CA LYS A 37 -23.28 -9.47 -3.82
C LYS A 37 -22.57 -10.80 -3.64
N ASP A 38 -21.37 -10.93 -4.23
CA ASP A 38 -20.69 -12.21 -4.33
C ASP A 38 -19.80 -12.52 -3.13
N VAL A 39 -19.44 -11.49 -2.34
CA VAL A 39 -18.60 -11.62 -1.14
C VAL A 39 -19.13 -10.74 -0.02
N LYS A 40 -18.78 -11.07 1.23
CA LYS A 40 -18.99 -10.20 2.38
C LYS A 40 -17.65 -9.60 2.78
N ILE A 41 -17.51 -8.28 2.82
CA ILE A 41 -16.29 -7.61 3.29
C ILE A 41 -16.58 -6.99 4.67
N GLU A 42 -15.82 -7.40 5.67
CA GLU A 42 -15.88 -6.87 7.03
C GLU A 42 -14.66 -5.99 7.28
N TYR A 43 -14.90 -4.74 7.65
CA TYR A 43 -13.85 -3.75 7.88
C TYR A 43 -13.60 -3.54 9.37
N TYR A 44 -12.33 -3.50 9.73
CA TYR A 44 -11.82 -3.21 11.07
C TYR A 44 -10.97 -1.94 11.03
N SER A 45 -10.82 -1.29 12.16
CA SER A 45 -10.05 -0.04 12.27
C SER A 45 -8.56 -0.30 12.06
N GLU A 46 -8.05 -1.41 12.61
CA GLU A 46 -6.63 -1.71 12.62
C GLU A 46 -6.30 -3.12 12.11
N ALA A 47 -5.12 -3.27 11.50
CA ALA A 47 -4.65 -4.57 11.01
C ALA A 47 -4.43 -5.59 12.14
N SER A 48 -4.14 -5.12 13.35
CA SER A 48 -4.06 -5.95 14.56
C SER A 48 -5.39 -6.61 14.91
N GLU A 49 -6.51 -5.90 14.73
CA GLU A 49 -7.86 -6.43 14.95
C GLU A 49 -8.18 -7.52 13.92
N VAL A 50 -7.83 -7.30 12.65
CA VAL A 50 -8.00 -8.31 11.59
C VAL A 50 -7.23 -9.58 11.92
N THR A 51 -5.98 -9.47 12.38
CA THR A 51 -5.18 -10.64 12.77
C THR A 51 -5.77 -11.36 13.98
N ALA A 52 -6.34 -10.65 14.95
CA ALA A 52 -7.02 -11.23 16.09
C ALA A 52 -8.30 -12.00 15.67
N GLN A 53 -9.08 -11.42 14.77
CA GLN A 53 -10.30 -12.06 14.23
C GLN A 53 -9.96 -13.31 13.40
N MET A 54 -8.90 -13.28 12.60
CA MET A 54 -8.40 -14.47 11.90
C MET A 54 -8.09 -15.60 12.86
N ALA A 55 -7.38 -15.30 13.95
CA ALA A 55 -7.03 -16.28 14.98
C ALA A 55 -8.26 -16.83 15.71
N ALA A 56 -9.27 -16.00 15.96
CA ALA A 56 -10.53 -16.41 16.61
C ALA A 56 -11.39 -17.31 15.71
N THR A 57 -11.42 -17.06 14.39
CA THR A 57 -12.22 -17.79 13.41
C THR A 57 -11.65 -19.19 13.10
N LYS A 58 -10.43 -19.47 13.46
CA LYS A 58 -9.67 -20.74 13.39
C LYS A 58 -9.50 -21.34 12.00
N LYS A 59 -10.53 -21.72 11.26
CA LYS A 59 -10.41 -22.34 9.92
C LYS A 59 -11.13 -21.48 8.89
N ASP A 60 -10.58 -21.41 7.69
CA ASP A 60 -11.19 -20.73 6.54
C ASP A 60 -11.30 -19.20 6.62
N ALA A 61 -10.60 -18.54 7.55
CA ALA A 61 -10.52 -17.09 7.56
C ALA A 61 -9.74 -16.57 6.33
N ILE A 62 -10.30 -15.56 5.67
CA ILE A 62 -9.65 -14.84 4.57
C ILE A 62 -9.50 -13.41 5.01
N ALA A 63 -8.29 -12.86 4.86
CA ALA A 63 -8.03 -11.47 5.22
C ALA A 63 -7.15 -10.76 4.18
N VAL A 64 -7.36 -9.46 4.07
CA VAL A 64 -6.45 -8.53 3.39
C VAL A 64 -5.68 -7.77 4.46
N LEU A 65 -4.37 -7.93 4.44
CA LEU A 65 -3.46 -7.33 5.40
C LEU A 65 -2.26 -6.70 4.68
N PRO A 66 -1.76 -5.55 5.14
CA PRO A 66 -0.51 -5.00 4.64
C PRO A 66 0.71 -5.69 5.27
N GLN A 67 1.89 -5.47 4.69
CA GLN A 67 3.14 -5.69 5.40
C GLN A 67 3.32 -4.59 6.47
N PRO A 68 3.91 -4.91 7.62
CA PRO A 68 4.50 -6.19 8.06
C PRO A 68 3.49 -7.18 8.69
N TYR A 69 2.21 -6.85 8.77
CA TYR A 69 1.20 -7.65 9.48
C TYR A 69 1.02 -9.06 8.92
N VAL A 70 1.06 -9.21 7.58
CA VAL A 70 1.06 -10.54 6.94
C VAL A 70 2.21 -11.39 7.44
N THR A 71 3.42 -10.83 7.41
CA THR A 71 4.64 -11.53 7.89
C THR A 71 4.54 -11.88 9.37
N ALA A 72 4.09 -10.94 10.21
CA ALA A 72 3.92 -11.20 11.64
C ALA A 72 2.88 -12.29 11.93
N ALA A 73 1.76 -12.30 11.19
CA ALA A 73 0.74 -13.35 11.31
C ALA A 73 1.30 -14.73 10.91
N GLN A 74 2.01 -14.83 9.78
CA GLN A 74 2.65 -16.07 9.32
C GLN A 74 3.75 -16.58 10.27
N MET A 75 4.43 -15.69 10.96
CA MET A 75 5.42 -16.08 11.98
C MET A 75 4.78 -16.64 13.24
N LYS A 76 3.55 -16.24 13.57
CA LYS A 76 2.78 -16.78 14.70
C LYS A 76 2.05 -18.07 14.33
N ASP A 77 1.56 -18.18 13.10
CA ASP A 77 0.85 -19.35 12.60
C ASP A 77 1.35 -19.69 11.18
N SER A 78 2.20 -20.71 11.11
CA SER A 78 2.80 -21.19 9.86
C SER A 78 1.80 -21.87 8.90
N SER A 79 0.57 -22.12 9.32
CA SER A 79 -0.49 -22.65 8.45
C SER A 79 -1.08 -21.55 7.56
N LEU A 80 -0.90 -20.28 7.89
CA LEU A 80 -1.36 -19.15 7.10
C LEU A 80 -0.58 -19.01 5.79
N ARG A 81 -1.29 -18.83 4.69
CA ARG A 81 -0.72 -18.72 3.35
C ARG A 81 -1.15 -17.41 2.70
N VAL A 82 -0.22 -16.75 2.02
CA VAL A 82 -0.56 -15.69 1.07
C VAL A 82 -1.03 -16.39 -0.20
N VAL A 83 -2.31 -16.23 -0.52
CA VAL A 83 -2.94 -16.89 -1.68
C VAL A 83 -3.10 -15.96 -2.88
N LEU A 84 -3.20 -14.64 -2.61
CA LEU A 84 -3.24 -13.59 -3.61
C LEU A 84 -2.35 -12.43 -3.12
N ASP A 85 -1.43 -12.00 -3.96
CA ASP A 85 -0.64 -10.78 -3.78
C ASP A 85 -1.29 -9.67 -4.59
N LEU A 86 -1.84 -8.67 -3.93
CA LEU A 86 -2.65 -7.65 -4.60
C LEU A 86 -1.83 -6.80 -5.59
N THR A 87 -0.53 -6.61 -5.38
CA THR A 87 0.33 -5.94 -6.36
C THR A 87 0.47 -6.77 -7.63
N ARG A 88 0.71 -8.08 -7.50
CA ARG A 88 0.77 -8.99 -8.66
C ARG A 88 -0.56 -9.10 -9.38
N GLU A 89 -1.66 -9.15 -8.63
CA GLU A 89 -3.00 -9.22 -9.23
C GLU A 89 -3.38 -7.91 -9.91
N TRP A 90 -2.95 -6.76 -9.37
CA TRP A 90 -3.10 -5.46 -10.01
C TRP A 90 -2.38 -5.41 -11.37
N ASN A 91 -1.13 -5.82 -11.42
CA ASN A 91 -0.32 -5.81 -12.64
C ASN A 91 -0.84 -6.75 -13.75
N LYS A 92 -1.76 -7.67 -13.44
CA LYS A 92 -2.44 -8.50 -14.46
C LYS A 92 -3.60 -7.80 -15.15
N VAL A 93 -4.19 -6.80 -14.50
CA VAL A 93 -5.45 -6.18 -14.94
C VAL A 93 -5.36 -4.67 -15.14
N CYS A 94 -4.19 -4.11 -14.87
CA CYS A 94 -3.94 -2.67 -14.94
C CYS A 94 -2.50 -2.39 -15.37
N ASP A 95 -2.31 -1.47 -16.30
CA ASP A 95 -0.99 -1.06 -16.81
C ASP A 95 -0.33 0.02 -15.93
N THR A 96 -0.95 0.38 -14.81
CA THR A 96 -0.42 1.35 -13.85
C THR A 96 0.19 0.67 -12.63
N GLN A 97 1.02 1.40 -11.88
CA GLN A 97 1.53 0.94 -10.60
C GLN A 97 0.45 0.95 -9.52
N LEU A 98 0.46 -0.05 -8.62
CA LEU A 98 -0.31 0.00 -7.39
C LEU A 98 0.43 0.85 -6.36
N ILE A 99 -0.07 2.04 -6.08
CA ILE A 99 0.56 2.99 -5.17
C ILE A 99 -0.20 3.02 -3.85
N THR A 100 0.45 2.59 -2.78
CA THR A 100 -0.15 2.50 -1.44
C THR A 100 0.24 3.64 -0.51
N GLY A 101 1.31 4.37 -0.82
CA GLY A 101 1.78 5.50 -0.04
C GLY A 101 2.63 6.45 -0.86
N VAL A 102 2.57 7.73 -0.51
CA VAL A 102 3.37 8.81 -1.11
C VAL A 102 3.85 9.75 -0.01
N THR A 103 5.00 10.36 -0.22
CA THR A 103 5.46 11.49 0.60
C THR A 103 4.83 12.77 0.08
N VAL A 104 4.33 13.59 0.98
CA VAL A 104 3.74 14.90 0.66
C VAL A 104 4.44 16.02 1.42
N VAL A 105 4.50 17.19 0.80
CA VAL A 105 4.98 18.43 1.41
C VAL A 105 3.95 19.54 1.21
N ARG A 106 3.79 20.42 2.18
CA ARG A 106 2.93 21.60 2.01
C ARG A 106 3.56 22.54 0.99
N THR A 107 2.76 23.03 0.04
CA THR A 107 3.23 23.92 -1.04
C THR A 107 3.98 25.12 -0.49
N ALA A 108 3.42 25.84 0.48
CA ALA A 108 4.09 27.00 1.09
C ALA A 108 5.46 26.64 1.68
N TYR A 109 5.58 25.47 2.35
CA TYR A 109 6.86 25.04 2.89
C TYR A 109 7.89 24.74 1.78
N ALA A 110 7.45 24.10 0.70
CA ALA A 110 8.34 23.81 -0.42
C ALA A 110 8.82 25.07 -1.14
N GLU A 111 7.98 26.10 -1.21
CA GLU A 111 8.31 27.41 -1.78
C GLU A 111 9.26 28.22 -0.87
N GLU A 112 9.05 28.19 0.45
CA GLU A 112 9.86 28.92 1.43
C GLU A 112 11.21 28.23 1.72
N HIS A 113 11.27 26.89 1.60
CA HIS A 113 12.41 26.05 2.00
C HIS A 113 12.83 25.06 0.90
N PRO A 114 13.10 25.49 -0.35
CA PRO A 114 13.37 24.59 -1.46
C PRO A 114 14.63 23.72 -1.23
N GLU A 115 15.67 24.28 -0.61
CA GLU A 115 16.91 23.54 -0.33
C GLU A 115 16.70 22.42 0.70
N GLU A 116 15.82 22.63 1.69
CA GLU A 116 15.50 21.62 2.69
C GLU A 116 14.74 20.43 2.04
N VAL A 117 13.82 20.72 1.11
CA VAL A 117 13.11 19.69 0.36
C VAL A 117 14.07 18.88 -0.52
N ILE A 118 15.02 19.56 -1.20
CA ILE A 118 16.04 18.89 -2.01
C ILE A 118 16.93 17.99 -1.14
N ASN A 119 17.35 18.47 0.03
CA ASN A 119 18.18 17.68 0.94
C ASN A 119 17.39 16.50 1.52
N PHE A 120 16.13 16.70 1.89
CA PHE A 120 15.25 15.62 2.30
C PHE A 120 15.13 14.54 1.22
N LEU A 121 14.91 14.92 -0.05
CA LEU A 121 14.79 13.96 -1.14
C LEU A 121 16.08 13.14 -1.34
N LYS A 122 17.26 13.75 -1.20
CA LYS A 122 18.55 13.04 -1.26
C LYS A 122 18.70 12.01 -0.13
N ASP A 123 18.30 12.39 1.09
CA ASP A 123 18.40 11.50 2.24
C ASP A 123 17.31 10.42 2.18
N TYR A 124 16.13 10.76 1.67
CA TYR A 124 15.06 9.80 1.41
C TYR A 124 15.47 8.74 0.40
N GLN A 125 16.14 9.13 -0.69
CA GLN A 125 16.71 8.19 -1.65
C GLN A 125 17.67 7.21 -0.98
N LYS A 126 18.65 7.73 -0.21
CA LYS A 126 19.61 6.88 0.54
C LYS A 126 18.90 5.89 1.48
N SER A 127 17.81 6.34 2.14
CA SER A 127 17.03 5.48 3.02
C SER A 127 16.31 4.37 2.25
N VAL A 128 15.78 4.68 1.06
CA VAL A 128 15.14 3.69 0.18
C VAL A 128 16.18 2.69 -0.34
N ASP A 129 17.35 3.17 -0.76
CA ASP A 129 18.45 2.33 -1.22
C ASP A 129 18.91 1.38 -0.08
N ALA A 130 19.12 1.91 1.13
CA ALA A 130 19.46 1.10 2.29
C ALA A 130 18.40 0.06 2.63
N ALA A 131 17.11 0.41 2.54
CA ALA A 131 16.01 -0.53 2.78
C ALA A 131 15.96 -1.69 1.79
N ASN A 132 16.51 -1.53 0.59
CA ASN A 132 16.59 -2.57 -0.44
C ASN A 132 17.93 -3.32 -0.44
N ASP A 133 19.03 -2.64 -0.17
CA ASP A 133 20.39 -3.18 -0.31
C ASP A 133 20.95 -3.73 1.02
N ASP A 134 20.57 -3.15 2.16
CA ASP A 134 20.95 -3.60 3.51
C ASP A 134 19.70 -3.95 4.33
N ILE A 135 19.10 -5.08 4.01
CA ILE A 135 17.92 -5.60 4.70
C ILE A 135 18.19 -5.84 6.20
N ASP A 136 19.38 -6.32 6.56
CA ASP A 136 19.69 -6.66 7.95
C ASP A 136 19.89 -5.41 8.81
N GLY A 137 20.64 -4.43 8.33
CA GLY A 137 20.82 -3.15 9.01
C GLY A 137 19.51 -2.37 9.11
N THR A 138 18.76 -2.29 8.01
CA THR A 138 17.44 -1.64 8.01
C THR A 138 16.45 -2.31 8.96
N ALA A 139 16.44 -3.65 9.02
CA ALA A 139 15.57 -4.38 9.94
C ALA A 139 15.91 -4.09 11.40
N ALA A 140 17.19 -4.00 11.73
CA ALA A 140 17.64 -3.64 13.08
C ALA A 140 17.20 -2.21 13.45
N LEU A 141 17.38 -1.25 12.54
CA LEU A 141 16.92 0.13 12.72
C LEU A 141 15.39 0.21 12.89
N CYS A 142 14.61 -0.56 12.11
CA CYS A 142 13.16 -0.59 12.24
C CYS A 142 12.69 -1.04 13.65
N GLU A 143 13.40 -1.97 14.28
CA GLU A 143 13.14 -2.38 15.66
C GLU A 143 13.57 -1.30 16.65
N GLU A 144 14.76 -0.73 16.48
CA GLU A 144 15.33 0.30 17.35
C GLU A 144 14.44 1.54 17.43
N VAL A 145 13.95 2.03 16.29
CA VAL A 145 13.07 3.21 16.23
C VAL A 145 11.57 2.88 16.42
N GLY A 146 11.23 1.62 16.64
CA GLY A 146 9.87 1.19 16.96
C GLY A 146 8.89 1.16 15.78
N VAL A 147 9.37 1.17 14.52
CA VAL A 147 8.52 1.02 13.32
C VAL A 147 7.94 -0.39 13.23
N VAL A 148 8.74 -1.40 13.61
CA VAL A 148 8.32 -2.80 13.67
C VAL A 148 8.76 -3.37 15.00
N ALA A 149 7.92 -4.19 15.63
CA ALA A 149 8.16 -4.71 16.98
C ALA A 149 9.41 -5.61 17.11
N LYS A 150 9.88 -6.22 16.01
CA LYS A 150 11.07 -7.10 15.98
C LYS A 150 11.77 -7.05 14.64
N ALA A 151 13.07 -6.93 14.63
CA ALA A 151 13.93 -6.98 13.43
C ALA A 151 13.67 -8.24 12.58
N ALA A 152 13.43 -9.38 13.19
CA ALA A 152 13.11 -10.62 12.48
C ALA A 152 11.83 -10.54 11.63
N ILE A 153 10.85 -9.72 12.03
CA ILE A 153 9.64 -9.43 11.24
C ILE A 153 10.02 -8.50 10.10
N ALA A 154 10.71 -7.39 10.40
CA ALA A 154 11.15 -6.41 9.42
C ALA A 154 11.99 -7.07 8.31
N LYS A 155 12.98 -7.89 8.66
CA LYS A 155 13.83 -8.61 7.70
C LYS A 155 13.03 -9.43 6.68
N LYS A 156 11.95 -10.09 7.11
CA LYS A 156 11.09 -10.90 6.23
C LYS A 156 10.06 -10.07 5.46
N ALA A 157 9.68 -8.90 5.98
CA ALA A 157 8.65 -8.04 5.41
C ALA A 157 9.22 -7.08 4.36
N LEU A 158 10.38 -6.48 4.61
CA LEU A 158 11.01 -5.45 3.75
C LEU A 158 11.03 -5.82 2.26
N PRO A 159 11.45 -7.05 1.85
CA PRO A 159 11.45 -7.42 0.43
C PRO A 159 10.06 -7.48 -0.23
N LYS A 160 8.99 -7.36 0.56
CA LYS A 160 7.59 -7.45 0.12
C LYS A 160 6.85 -6.11 0.26
N CYS A 161 7.53 -5.07 0.74
CA CYS A 161 6.93 -3.76 0.99
C CYS A 161 6.87 -2.89 -0.28
N ASN A 162 7.55 -3.28 -1.36
CA ASN A 162 7.64 -2.51 -2.62
C ASN A 162 8.11 -1.06 -2.37
N ILE A 163 9.16 -0.90 -1.54
CA ILE A 163 9.73 0.41 -1.22
C ILE A 163 10.52 0.89 -2.44
N VAL A 164 10.12 2.02 -3.00
CA VAL A 164 10.75 2.61 -4.19
C VAL A 164 10.94 4.11 -4.01
N TYR A 165 11.98 4.66 -4.65
CA TYR A 165 12.19 6.09 -4.77
C TYR A 165 11.80 6.53 -6.18
N ARG A 166 10.76 7.36 -6.28
CA ARG A 166 10.28 7.94 -7.53
C ARG A 166 9.97 9.41 -7.34
N ILE A 167 10.48 10.23 -8.23
CA ILE A 167 10.33 11.69 -8.23
C ILE A 167 10.06 12.22 -9.64
N GLY A 168 9.81 13.51 -9.76
CA GLY A 168 9.71 14.21 -11.04
C GLY A 168 8.57 13.69 -11.92
N ASP A 169 8.81 13.67 -13.23
CA ASP A 169 7.78 13.31 -14.21
C ASP A 169 7.39 11.84 -14.16
N GLU A 170 8.29 10.94 -13.79
CA GLU A 170 7.95 9.52 -13.59
C GLU A 170 6.96 9.35 -12.44
N MET A 171 7.24 9.94 -11.28
CA MET A 171 6.32 9.95 -10.14
C MET A 171 4.97 10.55 -10.52
N LYS A 172 4.97 11.71 -11.20
CA LYS A 172 3.75 12.37 -11.66
C LYS A 172 2.92 11.47 -12.58
N ALA A 173 3.55 10.81 -13.55
CA ALA A 173 2.88 9.90 -14.49
C ALA A 173 2.24 8.73 -13.75
N ASP A 174 2.99 8.06 -12.87
CA ASP A 174 2.53 6.90 -12.10
C ASP A 174 1.38 7.28 -11.16
N VAL A 175 1.54 8.36 -10.38
CA VAL A 175 0.51 8.80 -9.42
C VAL A 175 -0.76 9.24 -10.15
N ASN A 176 -0.62 10.03 -11.23
CA ASN A 176 -1.79 10.47 -11.99
C ASN A 176 -2.55 9.29 -12.61
N ALA A 177 -1.85 8.32 -13.19
CA ALA A 177 -2.46 7.13 -13.77
C ALA A 177 -3.17 6.29 -12.69
N TYR A 178 -2.57 6.11 -11.52
CA TYR A 178 -3.20 5.41 -10.39
C TYR A 178 -4.44 6.15 -9.88
N LEU A 179 -4.36 7.48 -9.68
CA LEU A 179 -5.48 8.29 -9.24
C LEU A 179 -6.64 8.27 -10.25
N GLN A 180 -6.34 8.20 -11.57
CA GLN A 180 -7.37 8.03 -12.60
C GLN A 180 -8.14 6.73 -12.42
N VAL A 181 -7.46 5.60 -12.16
CA VAL A 181 -8.13 4.31 -11.90
C VAL A 181 -9.03 4.39 -10.67
N LEU A 182 -8.57 5.06 -9.60
CA LEU A 182 -9.38 5.26 -8.40
C LEU A 182 -10.58 6.17 -8.68
N TYR A 183 -10.38 7.25 -9.43
CA TYR A 183 -11.44 8.18 -9.81
C TYR A 183 -12.53 7.49 -10.63
N ASP A 184 -12.15 6.71 -11.64
CA ASP A 184 -13.08 5.96 -12.48
C ASP A 184 -13.86 4.91 -11.70
N ALA A 185 -13.25 4.31 -10.70
CA ALA A 185 -13.92 3.35 -9.81
C ALA A 185 -14.85 4.05 -8.80
N SER A 186 -14.43 5.19 -8.28
CA SER A 186 -15.19 6.03 -7.34
C SER A 186 -14.57 7.43 -7.24
N PRO A 187 -15.18 8.48 -7.76
CA PRO A 187 -14.68 9.86 -7.63
C PRO A 187 -14.39 10.28 -6.18
N ALA A 188 -15.16 9.76 -5.22
CA ALA A 188 -14.97 10.04 -3.80
C ALA A 188 -13.62 9.53 -3.28
N ALA A 189 -13.02 8.50 -3.91
CA ALA A 189 -11.72 7.96 -3.54
C ALA A 189 -10.57 8.97 -3.68
N VAL A 190 -10.75 9.99 -4.51
CA VAL A 190 -9.76 11.04 -4.78
C VAL A 190 -10.30 12.45 -4.45
N GLY A 191 -11.27 12.54 -3.55
CA GLY A 191 -11.84 13.81 -3.12
C GLY A 191 -12.78 14.48 -4.15
N GLY A 192 -13.34 13.70 -5.08
CA GLY A 192 -14.33 14.14 -6.07
C GLY A 192 -13.76 14.71 -7.36
N LYS A 193 -12.47 14.97 -7.45
CA LYS A 193 -11.77 15.43 -8.66
C LYS A 193 -10.31 14.99 -8.67
N LEU A 194 -9.76 14.83 -9.86
CA LEU A 194 -8.32 14.61 -10.01
C LEU A 194 -7.53 15.89 -9.67
N PRO A 195 -6.32 15.74 -9.11
CA PRO A 195 -5.46 16.89 -8.83
C PRO A 195 -4.98 17.57 -10.13
N ASP A 196 -4.71 18.85 -10.05
CA ASP A 196 -4.10 19.61 -11.15
C ASP A 196 -2.55 19.42 -11.17
N ALA A 197 -1.90 20.08 -12.15
CA ALA A 197 -0.46 19.95 -12.34
C ALA A 197 0.36 20.47 -11.15
N ASN A 198 -0.17 21.38 -10.33
CA ASN A 198 0.55 21.96 -9.19
C ASN A 198 0.58 21.03 -7.98
N PHE A 199 -0.21 19.96 -8.00
CA PHE A 199 -0.19 18.93 -6.96
C PHE A 199 1.13 18.14 -6.93
N TYR A 200 1.81 18.04 -8.08
CA TYR A 200 3.00 17.21 -8.23
C TYR A 200 4.27 18.04 -8.06
N TYR A 201 5.13 17.63 -7.14
CA TYR A 201 6.46 18.20 -6.99
C TYR A 201 7.38 17.66 -8.09
N THR A 202 7.68 18.46 -9.09
CA THR A 202 8.54 18.14 -10.24
C THR A 202 9.67 19.17 -10.36
N GLU A 203 10.69 18.90 -11.17
CA GLU A 203 11.78 19.87 -11.41
C GLU A 203 11.26 21.23 -11.88
N ALA A 204 10.17 21.25 -12.64
CA ALA A 204 9.53 22.51 -13.08
C ALA A 204 8.88 23.30 -11.92
N THR A 205 8.59 22.67 -10.78
CA THR A 205 8.10 23.36 -9.57
C THR A 205 9.23 23.89 -8.70
N VAL A 206 10.44 23.35 -8.84
CA VAL A 206 11.66 23.81 -8.11
C VAL A 206 12.29 25.02 -8.77
N ALA A 207 12.07 25.23 -10.08
CA ALA A 207 12.71 26.28 -10.88
C ALA A 207 11.94 27.63 -10.85
N LYS A 208 10.88 27.76 -10.05
CA LYS A 208 10.12 29.00 -9.85
C LYS A 208 10.50 29.65 -8.54
#